data_d48a33303bbb9f4b411035091ec883f0
#
_entry.id   d48a33303bbb9f4b411035091ec883f0
#
_cell.length_a   1.000
_cell.length_b   1.000
_cell.length_c   1.000
_cell.angle_alpha   90.00
_cell.angle_beta   90.00
_cell.angle_gamma   90.00
#
_symmetry.space_group_name_H-M   'P 1'
#
loop_
_entity.id
_entity.type
_entity.pdbx_description
1 polymer ?
#
loop_
_entity_poly.entity_id
_entity_poly.type
_entity_poly.pdbx_seq_one_letter_code
_entity_poly.pdbx_strand_id
1 'polypeptide(L)'
;SRCRGYKKCVEQCPYKKPMFRGTTRISEKCIACYPRIEGLDPLTEGDQMETRCMAACVGKIRLQGLVKIGSNGEWAHDPDNPQYYLIRDRKVALPLYPQLGTEPNGYYVPSRHVPRAYSQQMFGPGVDHSIDQYMVPDRDLLGVLQLFRTTQRIIFKWKREPGPKIFETNIHGKKFEMYNDTVIGFNRKGKEIIRVTVEEPFYVRPEEHPGAI
;
A
#
# COMPACT_ATOMS: atom_id res chain seq x y z
N SER A 1 15.53 -14.98 -26.35
CA SER A 1 14.79 -13.72 -26.18
C SER A 1 14.33 -13.20 -27.52
N ARG A 2 13.08 -12.70 -27.59
CA ARG A 2 12.51 -12.06 -28.81
C ARG A 2 12.84 -10.56 -28.88
N CYS A 3 13.49 -10.00 -27.86
CA CYS A 3 13.86 -8.59 -27.81
C CYS A 3 14.93 -8.28 -28.88
N ARG A 4 14.70 -7.24 -29.69
CA ARG A 4 15.64 -6.76 -30.72
C ARG A 4 16.43 -5.52 -30.29
N GLY A 5 16.22 -5.03 -29.07
CA GLY A 5 16.97 -3.92 -28.50
C GLY A 5 16.63 -2.53 -29.05
N TYR A 6 15.46 -2.34 -29.66
CA TYR A 6 15.06 -1.03 -30.24
C TYR A 6 14.82 0.06 -29.22
N LYS A 7 14.81 -0.24 -27.92
CA LYS A 7 14.61 0.70 -26.78
C LYS A 7 13.29 1.46 -26.75
N LYS A 8 12.39 1.30 -27.72
CA LYS A 8 11.11 2.01 -27.78
C LYS A 8 10.28 1.86 -26.50
N CYS A 9 10.32 0.66 -25.88
CA CYS A 9 9.65 0.42 -24.59
C CYS A 9 10.25 1.25 -23.45
N VAL A 10 11.56 1.56 -23.50
CA VAL A 10 12.24 2.40 -22.49
C VAL A 10 11.89 3.87 -22.69
N GLU A 11 11.87 4.32 -23.92
CA GLU A 11 11.61 5.71 -24.30
C GLU A 11 10.14 6.10 -24.07
N GLN A 12 9.22 5.23 -24.49
CA GLN A 12 7.77 5.50 -24.50
C GLN A 12 7.09 5.19 -23.16
N CYS A 13 7.72 4.48 -22.24
CA CYS A 13 7.09 4.16 -20.96
C CYS A 13 6.91 5.41 -20.09
N PRO A 14 5.68 5.85 -19.79
CA PRO A 14 5.45 7.04 -18.95
C PRO A 14 5.96 6.83 -17.52
N TYR A 15 6.02 5.58 -17.06
CA TYR A 15 6.49 5.22 -15.71
C TYR A 15 7.99 4.94 -15.65
N LYS A 16 8.72 4.98 -16.78
CA LYS A 16 10.17 4.72 -16.89
C LYS A 16 10.63 3.43 -16.19
N LYS A 17 9.83 2.37 -16.32
CA LYS A 17 10.09 1.07 -15.64
C LYS A 17 10.99 0.10 -16.45
N PRO A 18 10.96 0.03 -17.79
CA PRO A 18 11.88 -0.79 -18.53
C PRO A 18 13.31 -0.24 -18.47
N MET A 19 14.28 -1.13 -18.39
CA MET A 19 15.70 -0.83 -18.41
C MET A 19 16.35 -1.51 -19.60
N PHE A 20 17.40 -0.91 -20.16
CA PHE A 20 18.17 -1.51 -21.24
C PHE A 20 19.53 -1.96 -20.72
N ARG A 21 19.82 -3.25 -20.88
CA ARG A 21 21.14 -3.81 -20.54
C ARG A 21 22.04 -3.76 -21.76
N GLY A 22 23.08 -2.92 -21.70
CA GLY A 22 24.01 -2.72 -22.83
C GLY A 22 24.80 -3.97 -23.20
N THR A 23 25.18 -4.79 -22.21
CA THR A 23 25.96 -6.02 -22.41
C THR A 23 25.22 -7.10 -23.19
N THR A 24 23.93 -7.28 -22.91
CA THR A 24 23.08 -8.28 -23.58
C THR A 24 22.25 -7.69 -24.73
N ARG A 25 22.22 -6.36 -24.86
CA ARG A 25 21.42 -5.59 -25.83
C ARG A 25 19.93 -5.91 -25.81
N ILE A 26 19.41 -6.23 -24.63
CA ILE A 26 17.97 -6.48 -24.42
C ILE A 26 17.38 -5.52 -23.41
N SER A 27 16.07 -5.24 -23.57
CA SER A 27 15.30 -4.52 -22.57
C SER A 27 14.80 -5.48 -21.51
N GLU A 28 14.96 -5.09 -20.27
CA GLU A 28 14.57 -5.85 -19.09
C GLU A 28 13.61 -5.03 -18.22
N LYS A 29 12.90 -5.71 -17.37
CA LYS A 29 12.01 -5.11 -16.37
C LYS A 29 12.06 -5.91 -15.09
N CYS A 30 11.82 -5.25 -13.97
CA CYS A 30 11.65 -5.93 -12.69
C CYS A 30 10.56 -7.02 -12.79
N ILE A 31 10.89 -8.23 -12.34
CA ILE A 31 9.96 -9.38 -12.31
C ILE A 31 9.08 -9.40 -11.05
N ALA A 32 9.16 -8.34 -10.22
CA ALA A 32 8.44 -8.22 -8.95
C ALA A 32 8.70 -9.39 -7.97
N CYS A 33 9.85 -10.05 -8.07
CA CYS A 33 10.19 -11.25 -7.27
C CYS A 33 9.10 -12.33 -7.34
N TYR A 34 8.52 -12.58 -8.53
CA TYR A 34 7.35 -13.46 -8.67
C TYR A 34 7.51 -14.85 -8.02
N PRO A 35 8.67 -15.51 -8.03
CA PRO A 35 8.79 -16.80 -7.34
C PRO A 35 8.51 -16.68 -5.83
N ARG A 36 8.94 -15.58 -5.22
CA ARG A 36 8.72 -15.31 -3.81
C ARG A 36 7.25 -14.96 -3.50
N ILE A 37 6.61 -14.20 -4.37
CA ILE A 37 5.20 -13.82 -4.25
C ILE A 37 4.29 -15.03 -4.41
N GLU A 38 4.65 -15.95 -5.29
CA GLU A 38 3.89 -17.17 -5.57
C GLU A 38 4.21 -18.34 -4.61
N GLY A 39 5.16 -18.15 -3.68
CA GLY A 39 5.60 -19.22 -2.79
C GLY A 39 6.44 -20.30 -3.49
N LEU A 40 7.06 -19.97 -4.63
CA LEU A 40 7.92 -20.88 -5.40
C LEU A 40 9.39 -20.75 -5.05
N ASP A 41 9.77 -19.77 -4.25
CA ASP A 41 11.13 -19.58 -3.76
C ASP A 41 11.39 -20.63 -2.66
N PRO A 42 12.42 -21.49 -2.79
CA PRO A 42 12.75 -22.50 -1.78
C PRO A 42 12.97 -21.94 -0.37
N LEU A 43 13.40 -20.67 -0.29
CA LEU A 43 13.64 -20.00 1.00
C LEU A 43 12.36 -19.54 1.70
N THR A 44 11.21 -19.66 1.07
CA THR A 44 9.93 -19.24 1.65
C THR A 44 9.08 -20.41 2.14
N GLU A 45 9.57 -21.63 1.98
CA GLU A 45 8.87 -22.86 2.43
C GLU A 45 7.40 -22.95 1.95
N GLY A 46 7.13 -22.41 0.76
CA GLY A 46 5.79 -22.36 0.19
C GLY A 46 4.91 -21.19 0.67
N ASP A 47 5.40 -20.37 1.59
CA ASP A 47 4.72 -19.15 2.01
C ASP A 47 4.88 -18.03 0.95
N GLN A 48 3.81 -17.28 0.75
CA GLN A 48 3.81 -16.12 -0.13
C GLN A 48 4.35 -14.91 0.62
N MET A 49 5.51 -14.44 0.18
CA MET A 49 6.26 -13.38 0.84
C MET A 49 6.29 -12.11 -0.03
N GLU A 50 6.43 -10.95 0.60
CA GLU A 50 6.64 -9.69 -0.09
C GLU A 50 7.96 -9.67 -0.88
N THR A 51 8.08 -8.73 -1.82
CA THR A 51 9.31 -8.56 -2.60
C THR A 51 10.49 -8.18 -1.71
N ARG A 52 11.72 -8.46 -2.18
CA ARG A 52 12.95 -8.14 -1.45
C ARG A 52 13.11 -6.64 -1.16
N CYS A 53 12.72 -5.78 -2.10
CA CYS A 53 12.79 -4.33 -1.91
C CYS A 53 11.80 -3.82 -0.85
N MET A 54 10.69 -4.53 -0.62
CA MET A 54 9.76 -4.21 0.45
C MET A 54 10.27 -4.71 1.79
N ALA A 55 10.76 -5.95 1.82
CA ALA A 55 11.37 -6.53 3.02
C ALA A 55 12.53 -5.67 3.56
N ALA A 56 13.34 -5.11 2.65
CA ALA A 56 14.46 -4.23 2.98
C ALA A 56 14.07 -2.77 3.28
N CYS A 57 12.80 -2.39 3.13
CA CYS A 57 12.36 -1.01 3.37
C CYS A 57 12.28 -0.71 4.87
N VAL A 58 13.22 0.08 5.38
CA VAL A 58 13.27 0.47 6.80
C VAL A 58 12.01 1.21 7.24
N GLY A 59 11.51 2.12 6.40
CA GLY A 59 10.31 2.91 6.71
C GLY A 59 8.99 2.15 6.58
N LYS A 60 9.00 0.89 6.07
CA LYS A 60 7.79 0.10 5.83
C LYS A 60 6.69 0.86 5.07
N ILE A 61 7.10 1.72 4.13
CA ILE A 61 6.21 2.58 3.33
C ILE A 61 5.69 1.91 2.06
N ARG A 62 6.16 0.70 1.77
CA ARG A 62 5.76 -0.08 0.60
C ARG A 62 4.87 -1.22 1.04
N LEU A 63 3.71 -1.30 0.42
CA LEU A 63 2.71 -2.32 0.70
C LEU A 63 2.59 -3.22 -0.52
N GLN A 64 2.46 -4.51 -0.31
CA GLN A 64 2.23 -5.46 -1.39
C GLN A 64 1.15 -6.46 -1.03
N GLY A 65 0.38 -6.84 -2.04
CA GLY A 65 -0.61 -7.89 -1.94
C GLY A 65 -0.96 -8.42 -3.31
N LEU A 66 -1.85 -9.38 -3.33
CA LEU A 66 -2.41 -9.98 -4.53
C LEU A 66 -3.91 -9.75 -4.51
N VAL A 67 -4.48 -9.39 -5.66
CA VAL A 67 -5.92 -9.21 -5.85
C VAL A 67 -6.44 -10.30 -6.77
N LYS A 68 -7.69 -10.68 -6.58
CA LYS A 68 -8.35 -11.62 -7.48
C LYS A 68 -8.80 -10.91 -8.75
N ILE A 69 -8.60 -11.56 -9.88
CA ILE A 69 -9.09 -11.10 -11.17
C ILE A 69 -10.29 -11.97 -11.56
N GLY A 70 -11.38 -11.30 -11.92
CA GLY A 70 -12.58 -11.97 -12.43
C GLY A 70 -12.40 -12.50 -13.84
N SER A 71 -13.37 -13.29 -14.31
CA SER A 71 -13.36 -13.86 -15.69
C SER A 71 -13.43 -12.78 -16.79
N ASN A 72 -13.91 -11.59 -16.46
CA ASN A 72 -13.94 -10.41 -17.33
C ASN A 72 -12.60 -9.66 -17.42
N GLY A 73 -11.55 -10.10 -16.69
CA GLY A 73 -10.26 -9.43 -16.61
C GLY A 73 -10.20 -8.27 -15.63
N GLU A 74 -11.29 -7.92 -14.97
CA GLU A 74 -11.35 -6.86 -13.96
C GLU A 74 -11.10 -7.40 -12.55
N TRP A 75 -10.86 -6.49 -11.61
CA TRP A 75 -10.71 -6.87 -10.21
C TRP A 75 -12.02 -7.40 -9.65
N ALA A 76 -11.99 -8.61 -9.12
CA ALA A 76 -13.14 -9.17 -8.42
C ALA A 76 -13.42 -8.36 -7.13
N HIS A 77 -14.69 -8.20 -6.79
CA HIS A 77 -15.09 -7.56 -5.54
C HIS A 77 -14.62 -8.40 -4.34
N ASP A 78 -13.68 -7.87 -3.56
CA ASP A 78 -13.11 -8.58 -2.39
C ASP A 78 -12.73 -7.55 -1.30
N PRO A 79 -13.70 -6.99 -0.57
CA PRO A 79 -13.46 -5.95 0.44
C PRO A 79 -12.62 -6.43 1.62
N ASP A 80 -12.56 -7.73 1.87
CA ASP A 80 -11.69 -8.34 2.88
C ASP A 80 -10.22 -8.36 2.44
N ASN A 81 -9.94 -8.13 1.17
CA ASN A 81 -8.57 -8.02 0.68
C ASN A 81 -8.03 -6.62 0.95
N PRO A 82 -6.90 -6.47 1.66
CA PRO A 82 -6.40 -5.16 2.06
C PRO A 82 -5.97 -4.28 0.89
N GLN A 83 -5.53 -4.85 -0.25
CA GLN A 83 -5.20 -4.09 -1.45
C GLN A 83 -6.45 -3.56 -2.14
N TYR A 84 -7.48 -4.42 -2.27
CA TYR A 84 -8.77 -4.01 -2.80
C TYR A 84 -9.37 -2.88 -1.95
N TYR A 85 -9.38 -3.04 -0.64
CA TYR A 85 -9.85 -2.06 0.33
C TYR A 85 -9.19 -0.69 0.14
N LEU A 86 -7.84 -0.64 0.09
CA LEU A 86 -7.12 0.64 -0.04
C LEU A 86 -7.30 1.30 -1.41
N ILE A 87 -7.43 0.52 -2.49
CA ILE A 87 -7.37 1.03 -3.86
C ILE A 87 -8.76 1.25 -4.46
N ARG A 88 -9.67 0.29 -4.32
CA ARG A 88 -11.00 0.33 -4.95
C ARG A 88 -12.09 0.83 -4.01
N ASP A 89 -12.07 0.37 -2.77
CA ASP A 89 -13.10 0.69 -1.79
C ASP A 89 -12.87 2.09 -1.18
N ARG A 90 -11.74 2.30 -0.52
CA ARG A 90 -11.42 3.56 0.15
C ARG A 90 -10.78 4.60 -0.78
N LYS A 91 -10.19 4.18 -1.89
CA LYS A 91 -9.49 5.07 -2.84
C LYS A 91 -8.42 5.94 -2.19
N VAL A 92 -7.74 5.39 -1.18
CA VAL A 92 -6.62 6.04 -0.49
C VAL A 92 -5.35 5.93 -1.31
N ALA A 93 -5.17 4.82 -2.03
CA ALA A 93 -4.06 4.63 -2.93
C ALA A 93 -4.51 4.82 -4.39
N LEU A 94 -3.83 5.71 -5.10
CA LEU A 94 -4.18 6.18 -6.44
C LEU A 94 -3.12 5.76 -7.48
N PRO A 95 -3.52 5.51 -8.74
CA PRO A 95 -2.58 5.28 -9.83
C PRO A 95 -1.90 6.59 -10.25
N LEU A 96 -0.68 6.51 -10.77
CA LEU A 96 -0.03 7.64 -11.43
C LEU A 96 -0.62 7.86 -12.83
N TYR A 97 -0.81 9.12 -13.19
CA TYR A 97 -1.24 9.54 -14.53
C TYR A 97 -2.51 8.85 -15.03
N PRO A 98 -3.62 8.94 -14.26
CA PRO A 98 -4.88 8.28 -14.64
C PRO A 98 -5.40 8.73 -16.01
N GLN A 99 -5.05 9.94 -16.46
CA GLN A 99 -5.40 10.49 -17.77
C GLN A 99 -4.84 9.69 -18.96
N LEU A 100 -3.83 8.82 -18.72
CA LEU A 100 -3.27 7.97 -19.77
C LEU A 100 -4.11 6.72 -20.04
N GLY A 101 -5.15 6.46 -19.22
CA GLY A 101 -6.00 5.27 -19.34
C GLY A 101 -5.28 3.94 -19.16
N THR A 102 -4.07 3.96 -18.58
CA THR A 102 -3.31 2.75 -18.26
C THR A 102 -3.71 2.23 -16.88
N GLU A 103 -3.63 0.91 -16.69
CA GLU A 103 -3.89 0.25 -15.41
C GLU A 103 -2.58 -0.26 -14.79
N PRO A 104 -1.79 0.62 -14.13
CA PRO A 104 -0.53 0.20 -13.51
C PRO A 104 -0.78 -0.67 -12.28
N ASN A 105 0.11 -1.64 -12.04
CA ASN A 105 0.11 -2.45 -10.80
C ASN A 105 0.73 -1.71 -9.60
N GLY A 106 1.08 -0.45 -9.75
CA GLY A 106 1.63 0.39 -8.69
C GLY A 106 0.69 1.54 -8.36
N TYR A 107 0.30 1.61 -7.09
CA TYR A 107 -0.55 2.66 -6.54
C TYR A 107 0.20 3.40 -5.45
N TYR A 108 -0.19 4.63 -5.19
CA TYR A 108 0.50 5.51 -4.25
C TYR A 108 -0.51 6.19 -3.33
N VAL A 109 -0.20 6.25 -2.06
CA VAL A 109 -0.86 7.15 -1.12
C VAL A 109 -0.20 8.52 -1.28
N PRO A 110 -0.91 9.55 -1.79
CA PRO A 110 -0.31 10.85 -2.05
C PRO A 110 0.22 11.49 -0.77
N SER A 111 1.36 12.17 -0.84
CA SER A 111 1.93 12.85 0.32
C SER A 111 1.19 14.15 0.63
N ARG A 112 0.81 14.37 1.90
CA ARG A 112 0.20 15.63 2.37
C ARG A 112 1.14 16.83 2.32
N HIS A 113 2.45 16.58 2.27
CA HIS A 113 3.47 17.64 2.27
C HIS A 113 3.83 18.17 0.87
N VAL A 114 3.34 17.49 -0.18
CA VAL A 114 3.51 17.94 -1.57
C VAL A 114 2.39 18.95 -1.91
N PRO A 115 2.70 20.09 -2.56
CA PRO A 115 1.68 21.03 -3.00
C PRO A 115 0.58 20.35 -3.81
N ARG A 116 -0.68 20.69 -3.51
CA ARG A 116 -1.87 20.06 -4.12
C ARG A 116 -1.86 20.08 -5.64
N ALA A 117 -1.43 21.18 -6.24
CA ALA A 117 -1.36 21.32 -7.70
C ALA A 117 -0.47 20.26 -8.35
N TYR A 118 0.69 19.94 -7.75
CA TYR A 118 1.55 18.85 -8.22
C TYR A 118 0.91 17.48 -8.04
N SER A 119 0.33 17.26 -6.88
CA SER A 119 -0.35 15.99 -6.59
C SER A 119 -1.52 15.76 -7.56
N GLN A 120 -2.29 16.78 -7.88
CA GLN A 120 -3.39 16.70 -8.85
C GLN A 120 -2.92 16.40 -10.27
N GLN A 121 -1.78 16.96 -10.69
CA GLN A 121 -1.18 16.63 -11.99
C GLN A 121 -0.77 15.16 -12.09
N MET A 122 -0.28 14.58 -11.00
CA MET A 122 0.20 13.20 -10.97
C MET A 122 -0.92 12.17 -10.78
N PHE A 123 -1.89 12.47 -9.93
CA PHE A 123 -2.90 11.50 -9.46
C PHE A 123 -4.33 11.87 -9.89
N GLY A 124 -4.53 13.03 -10.50
CA GLY A 124 -5.85 13.53 -10.87
C GLY A 124 -6.64 14.11 -9.67
N PRO A 125 -7.92 14.44 -9.90
CA PRO A 125 -8.75 15.16 -8.92
C PRO A 125 -9.09 14.35 -7.67
N GLY A 126 -8.92 13.02 -7.70
CA GLY A 126 -9.15 12.14 -6.54
C GLY A 126 -8.14 12.31 -5.40
N VAL A 127 -7.08 13.10 -5.60
CA VAL A 127 -6.01 13.28 -4.62
C VAL A 127 -6.48 13.92 -3.32
N ASP A 128 -7.40 14.88 -3.40
CA ASP A 128 -7.91 15.58 -2.22
C ASP A 128 -8.71 14.61 -1.34
N HIS A 129 -9.60 13.83 -1.93
CA HIS A 129 -10.34 12.78 -1.22
C HIS A 129 -9.39 11.75 -0.57
N SER A 130 -8.37 11.31 -1.29
CA SER A 130 -7.36 10.37 -0.76
C SER A 130 -6.67 10.92 0.48
N ILE A 131 -6.21 12.18 0.43
CA ILE A 131 -5.50 12.79 1.55
C ILE A 131 -6.42 13.01 2.74
N ASP A 132 -7.66 13.44 2.53
CA ASP A 132 -8.63 13.65 3.60
C ASP A 132 -8.94 12.35 4.35
N GLN A 133 -9.02 11.22 3.63
CA GLN A 133 -9.24 9.91 4.22
C GLN A 133 -8.14 9.51 5.22
N TYR A 134 -6.86 9.73 4.90
CA TYR A 134 -5.78 9.32 5.79
C TYR A 134 -5.34 10.41 6.76
N MET A 135 -5.78 11.66 6.58
CA MET A 135 -5.57 12.72 7.58
C MET A 135 -6.41 12.52 8.84
N VAL A 136 -7.63 11.97 8.66
CA VAL A 136 -8.52 11.59 9.76
C VAL A 136 -8.96 10.15 9.50
N PRO A 137 -8.03 9.18 9.66
CA PRO A 137 -8.31 7.80 9.34
C PRO A 137 -9.32 7.22 10.33
N ASP A 138 -10.26 6.43 9.80
CA ASP A 138 -11.09 5.60 10.66
C ASP A 138 -10.29 4.37 11.17
N ARG A 139 -10.89 3.63 12.06
CA ARG A 139 -10.24 2.51 12.73
C ARG A 139 -9.92 1.35 11.78
N ASP A 140 -10.72 1.16 10.75
CA ASP A 140 -10.51 0.12 9.76
C ASP A 140 -9.30 0.45 8.88
N LEU A 141 -9.17 1.70 8.44
CA LEU A 141 -8.02 2.16 7.67
C LEU A 141 -6.73 2.06 8.48
N LEU A 142 -6.76 2.49 9.75
CA LEU A 142 -5.61 2.33 10.67
C LEU A 142 -5.22 0.86 10.81
N GLY A 143 -6.19 -0.01 11.00
CA GLY A 143 -5.96 -1.45 11.13
C GLY A 143 -5.31 -2.05 9.90
N VAL A 144 -5.81 -1.74 8.70
CA VAL A 144 -5.22 -2.22 7.45
C VAL A 144 -3.79 -1.72 7.27
N LEU A 145 -3.53 -0.44 7.53
CA LEU A 145 -2.17 0.11 7.43
C LEU A 145 -1.20 -0.51 8.44
N GLN A 146 -1.67 -0.83 9.65
CA GLN A 146 -0.86 -1.48 10.67
C GLN A 146 -0.42 -2.89 10.26
N LEU A 147 -1.27 -3.67 9.61
CA LEU A 147 -0.93 -5.00 9.13
C LEU A 147 0.33 -5.03 8.27
N PHE A 148 0.45 -4.07 7.35
CA PHE A 148 1.57 -4.03 6.42
C PHE A 148 2.91 -3.66 7.08
N ARG A 149 2.88 -3.03 8.25
CA ARG A 149 4.09 -2.64 8.97
C ARG A 149 4.71 -3.78 9.77
N THR A 150 3.96 -4.82 10.02
CA THR A 150 4.28 -5.86 11.01
C THR A 150 4.65 -7.22 10.43
N THR A 151 4.36 -7.47 9.15
CA THR A 151 4.68 -8.75 8.51
C THR A 151 5.32 -8.57 7.14
N GLN A 152 6.15 -9.55 6.75
CA GLN A 152 6.68 -9.70 5.39
C GLN A 152 5.87 -10.69 4.54
N ARG A 153 4.84 -11.28 5.11
CA ARG A 153 3.95 -12.21 4.40
C ARG A 153 2.87 -11.45 3.66
N ILE A 154 2.42 -11.97 2.52
CA ILE A 154 1.31 -11.39 1.78
C ILE A 154 0.00 -11.71 2.50
N ILE A 155 -0.76 -10.66 2.80
CA ILE A 155 -2.06 -10.74 3.44
C ILE A 155 -3.12 -10.85 2.34
N PHE A 156 -3.94 -11.91 2.39
CA PHE A 156 -5.03 -12.14 1.45
C PHE A 156 -6.39 -11.69 1.97
N LYS A 157 -6.57 -11.76 3.29
CA LYS A 157 -7.76 -11.28 3.98
C LYS A 157 -7.38 -10.60 5.28
N TRP A 158 -8.19 -9.67 5.69
CA TRP A 158 -8.04 -9.00 6.97
C TRP A 158 -9.37 -8.93 7.72
N LYS A 159 -9.29 -8.78 9.03
CA LYS A 159 -10.43 -8.57 9.92
C LYS A 159 -9.99 -7.69 11.07
N ARG A 160 -10.84 -6.73 11.48
CA ARG A 160 -10.66 -6.01 12.73
C ARG A 160 -11.59 -6.59 13.80
N GLU A 161 -11.07 -6.79 14.98
CA GLU A 161 -11.82 -7.13 16.18
C GLU A 161 -11.85 -5.88 17.07
N PRO A 162 -13.03 -5.27 17.26
CA PRO A 162 -13.17 -4.11 18.13
C PRO A 162 -12.76 -4.42 19.56
N GLY A 163 -11.94 -3.55 20.16
CA GLY A 163 -11.53 -3.66 21.55
C GLY A 163 -12.16 -2.58 22.42
N PRO A 164 -11.96 -2.66 23.74
CA PRO A 164 -12.47 -1.67 24.67
C PRO A 164 -11.77 -0.31 24.47
N LYS A 165 -12.47 0.75 24.82
CA LYS A 165 -11.87 2.09 24.94
C LYS A 165 -10.90 2.07 26.13
N ILE A 166 -9.63 2.42 25.87
CA ILE A 166 -8.56 2.42 26.87
C ILE A 166 -8.19 3.81 27.36
N PHE A 167 -8.47 4.85 26.58
CA PHE A 167 -8.11 6.21 26.92
C PHE A 167 -9.07 7.21 26.27
N GLU A 168 -9.33 8.31 26.96
CA GLU A 168 -10.10 9.44 26.46
C GLU A 168 -9.51 10.74 27.00
N THR A 169 -9.38 11.73 26.15
CA THR A 169 -8.95 13.08 26.53
C THR A 169 -9.59 14.14 25.66
N ASN A 170 -9.60 15.38 26.14
CA ASN A 170 -10.06 16.54 25.38
C ASN A 170 -8.88 17.51 25.22
N ILE A 171 -8.52 17.81 23.97
CA ILE A 171 -7.41 18.70 23.64
C ILE A 171 -7.94 19.78 22.71
N HIS A 172 -7.82 21.03 23.12
CA HIS A 172 -8.33 22.20 22.38
C HIS A 172 -9.78 22.04 21.92
N GLY A 173 -10.64 21.50 22.79
CA GLY A 173 -12.06 21.30 22.50
C GLY A 173 -12.38 20.10 21.57
N LYS A 174 -11.38 19.35 21.14
CA LYS A 174 -11.55 18.11 20.38
C LYS A 174 -11.42 16.90 21.30
N LYS A 175 -12.40 16.03 21.24
CA LYS A 175 -12.40 14.75 21.96
C LYS A 175 -11.54 13.75 21.21
N PHE A 176 -10.59 13.13 21.94
CA PHE A 176 -9.75 12.05 21.44
C PHE A 176 -10.02 10.79 22.23
N GLU A 177 -10.27 9.71 21.54
CA GLU A 177 -10.54 8.40 22.11
C GLU A 177 -9.57 7.39 21.52
N MET A 178 -9.01 6.53 22.37
CA MET A 178 -8.15 5.43 21.97
C MET A 178 -8.79 4.10 22.36
N TYR A 179 -8.67 3.13 21.49
CA TYR A 179 -9.27 1.81 21.67
C TYR A 179 -8.21 0.73 21.50
N ASN A 180 -8.39 -0.40 22.14
CA ASN A 180 -7.53 -1.55 22.04
C ASN A 180 -8.05 -2.54 20.98
N ASP A 181 -8.27 -2.05 19.75
CA ASP A 181 -8.67 -2.90 18.65
C ASP A 181 -7.52 -3.82 18.24
N THR A 182 -7.87 -4.99 17.76
CA THR A 182 -6.93 -5.93 17.18
C THR A 182 -7.24 -6.13 15.71
N VAL A 183 -6.20 -6.13 14.87
CA VAL A 183 -6.33 -6.46 13.45
C VAL A 183 -5.59 -7.74 13.14
N ILE A 184 -6.21 -8.57 12.32
CA ILE A 184 -5.75 -9.91 12.00
C ILE A 184 -5.59 -10.03 10.49
N GLY A 185 -4.45 -10.58 10.06
CA GLY A 185 -4.19 -10.91 8.67
C GLY A 185 -4.17 -12.41 8.42
N PHE A 186 -4.71 -12.82 7.29
CA PHE A 186 -4.83 -14.22 6.89
C PHE A 186 -4.11 -14.47 5.58
N ASN A 187 -3.53 -15.66 5.44
CA ASN A 187 -2.93 -16.13 4.20
C ASN A 187 -3.99 -16.61 3.20
N ARG A 188 -3.54 -17.06 2.01
CA ARG A 188 -4.41 -17.58 0.95
C ARG A 188 -5.28 -18.77 1.38
N LYS A 189 -4.81 -19.55 2.36
CA LYS A 189 -5.52 -20.72 2.90
C LYS A 189 -6.47 -20.38 4.04
N GLY A 190 -6.60 -19.07 4.38
CA GLY A 190 -7.43 -18.64 5.51
C GLY A 190 -6.80 -18.86 6.90
N LYS A 191 -5.52 -19.25 6.95
CA LYS A 191 -4.80 -19.37 8.22
C LYS A 191 -4.34 -17.99 8.69
N GLU A 192 -4.53 -17.69 9.98
CA GLU A 192 -3.99 -16.50 10.62
C GLU A 192 -2.46 -16.50 10.53
N ILE A 193 -1.90 -15.38 10.04
CA ILE A 193 -0.44 -15.19 9.92
C ILE A 193 0.08 -14.04 10.76
N ILE A 194 -0.80 -13.14 11.18
CA ILE A 194 -0.44 -11.98 11.99
C ILE A 194 -1.65 -11.51 12.79
N ARG A 195 -1.40 -11.09 14.03
CA ARG A 195 -2.37 -10.45 14.92
C ARG A 195 -1.65 -9.32 15.65
N VAL A 196 -2.14 -8.11 15.51
CA VAL A 196 -1.54 -6.91 16.11
C VAL A 196 -2.59 -5.97 16.64
N THR A 197 -2.25 -5.23 17.67
CA THR A 197 -3.05 -4.13 18.18
C THR A 197 -2.96 -2.94 17.22
N VAL A 198 -4.07 -2.25 16.99
CA VAL A 198 -4.10 -1.03 16.17
C VAL A 198 -3.53 0.13 16.97
N GLU A 199 -2.41 0.68 16.49
CA GLU A 199 -1.79 1.86 17.09
C GLU A 199 -2.51 3.12 16.64
N GLU A 200 -2.89 3.97 17.59
CA GLU A 200 -3.48 5.28 17.31
C GLU A 200 -2.37 6.29 16.98
N PRO A 201 -2.48 7.02 15.88
CA PRO A 201 -1.53 8.08 15.53
C PRO A 201 -1.82 9.34 16.35
N PHE A 202 -1.55 9.26 17.65
CA PHE A 202 -1.78 10.36 18.56
C PHE A 202 -0.49 11.16 18.77
N TYR A 203 -0.50 12.41 18.35
CA TYR A 203 0.61 13.33 18.57
C TYR A 203 0.09 14.71 18.96
N VAL A 204 0.46 15.18 20.14
CA VAL A 204 0.25 16.56 20.60
C VAL A 204 1.59 17.28 20.56
N ARG A 205 1.67 18.33 19.76
CA ARG A 205 2.84 19.23 19.80
C ARG A 205 2.70 20.11 21.04
N PRO A 206 3.71 20.13 21.94
CA PRO A 206 3.71 21.08 23.04
C PRO A 206 3.73 22.52 22.51
N GLU A 207 2.84 23.36 23.04
CA GLU A 207 2.78 24.79 22.66
C GLU A 207 4.05 25.56 23.03
N GLU A 208 4.85 25.02 23.96
CA GLU A 208 6.06 25.63 24.51
C GLU A 208 7.27 25.65 23.57
N HIS A 209 7.19 24.97 22.41
CA HIS A 209 8.28 24.95 21.43
C HIS A 209 7.80 25.36 20.02
N PRO A 210 7.41 26.64 19.82
CA PRO A 210 6.88 27.06 18.51
C PRO A 210 7.93 27.09 17.37
N GLY A 211 9.19 26.78 17.65
CA GLY A 211 10.29 26.81 16.68
C GLY A 211 10.95 25.48 16.35
N ALA A 212 10.52 24.38 16.94
CA ALA A 212 11.05 23.06 16.59
C ALA A 212 10.33 22.53 15.34
N ILE A 213 10.94 22.73 14.17
CA ILE A 213 10.56 22.09 12.90
C ILE A 213 11.28 20.75 12.78
#